data_ac3b0f341442b996ab0fa05322d8dd0a
#
_entry.id   ac3b0f341442b996ab0fa05322d8dd0a
#
_cell.length_a   1.000
_cell.length_b   1.000
_cell.length_c   1.000
_cell.angle_alpha   90.00
_cell.angle_beta   90.00
_cell.angle_gamma   90.00
#
_symmetry.space_group_name_H-M   'P 1'
#
loop_
_entity.id
_entity.type
_entity.pdbx_description
1 polymer ?
#
loop_
_entity_poly.entity_id
_entity_poly.type
_entity_poly.pdbx_seq_one_letter_code
_entity_poly.pdbx_strand_id
1 'polypeptide(L)'
;MLFFIINLVIFTNCVYALEEPNLYSKDYVLFDTTDQKIIYEKNINERTNIASLTKIMTTITAIEKISNLEDKVTITEEMLSNIKFDASLAGLKVGDILSYKDLLYASILPSGADATQALAYSLSGNVPKFVKDMNTLAKKIGMSNSNFVNVTGLDIDNHYSTISDLLTMLRYALNNETFYTIYKTKEYTLSNGKTVYATVSKYNKLMNLDISRIIGSKTGYTNNAGLCISSIFESNGHRFIFISTNAEFIFGNYYNLKDNLNIIKFMDQNYNNQILVKKNEEVASIPTYLSNIKTYKIQATDNIQEYLPNDYNKDEVKVTYEGKNKISFLDNNKKIGTIKIMYQNNILKEENVIVNNLKINIFVVIIIAIIIFIILIRIFKRLFKSKTKY
;
A
#
# COMPACT_ATOMS: atom_id res chain seq x y z
N MET A 1 55.44 39.76 4.90
CA MET A 1 54.34 39.12 5.62
C MET A 1 53.17 39.02 4.66
N LEU A 2 53.08 37.86 3.99
CA LEU A 2 52.10 37.62 2.91
C LEU A 2 50.85 36.95 3.56
N PHE A 3 49.73 37.66 3.56
CA PHE A 3 48.44 37.10 4.03
C PHE A 3 47.83 36.24 2.87
N PHE A 4 47.78 34.93 3.06
CA PHE A 4 46.98 34.03 2.23
C PHE A 4 45.51 34.10 2.72
N ILE A 5 44.64 34.71 1.91
CA ILE A 5 43.19 34.64 2.12
C ILE A 5 42.73 33.30 1.53
N ILE A 6 42.41 32.33 2.39
CA ILE A 6 41.73 31.08 2.01
C ILE A 6 40.27 31.43 1.80
N ASN A 7 39.84 31.49 0.52
CA ASN A 7 38.42 31.50 0.17
C ASN A 7 37.84 30.11 0.43
N LEU A 8 37.16 30.00 1.59
CA LEU A 8 36.34 28.82 1.90
C LEU A 8 35.07 28.90 1.06
N VAL A 9 35.03 28.22 -0.09
CA VAL A 9 33.82 28.02 -0.88
C VAL A 9 32.97 27.00 -0.12
N ILE A 10 31.99 27.46 0.63
CA ILE A 10 30.97 26.62 1.23
C ILE A 10 30.01 26.23 0.08
N PHE A 11 30.17 25.02 -0.44
CA PHE A 11 29.14 24.41 -1.27
C PHE A 11 27.95 24.09 -0.35
N THR A 12 26.99 24.97 -0.28
CA THR A 12 25.66 24.62 0.23
C THR A 12 25.03 23.69 -0.83
N ASN A 13 25.09 22.39 -0.59
CA ASN A 13 24.25 21.47 -1.29
C ASN A 13 22.79 21.86 -0.92
N CYS A 14 22.13 22.61 -1.78
CA CYS A 14 20.69 22.71 -1.76
C CYS A 14 20.16 21.30 -2.08
N VAL A 15 19.86 20.55 -1.05
CA VAL A 15 18.96 19.42 -1.18
C VAL A 15 17.61 20.05 -1.53
N TYR A 16 17.24 20.04 -2.80
CA TYR A 16 15.87 20.30 -3.19
C TYR A 16 15.08 19.11 -2.64
N ALA A 17 14.61 19.24 -1.40
CA ALA A 17 13.52 18.42 -0.93
C ALA A 17 12.35 18.74 -1.87
N LEU A 18 11.75 17.73 -2.50
CA LEU A 18 10.49 17.91 -3.21
C LEU A 18 9.55 18.72 -2.31
N GLU A 19 8.98 19.80 -2.84
CA GLU A 19 7.94 20.53 -2.10
C GLU A 19 6.86 19.52 -1.72
N GLU A 20 6.55 19.46 -0.43
CA GLU A 20 5.40 18.68 0.02
C GLU A 20 4.13 19.20 -0.64
N PRO A 21 3.18 18.30 -1.00
CA PRO A 21 1.94 18.74 -1.59
C PRO A 21 1.22 19.70 -0.63
N ASN A 22 0.86 20.89 -1.11
CA ASN A 22 0.14 21.87 -0.31
C ASN A 22 -1.31 21.41 -0.10
N LEU A 23 -1.61 20.97 1.12
CA LEU A 23 -2.91 20.42 1.52
C LEU A 23 -3.54 21.29 2.62
N TYR A 24 -4.87 21.39 2.59
CA TYR A 24 -5.67 22.08 3.60
C TYR A 24 -5.86 21.23 4.88
N SER A 25 -5.81 19.90 4.72
CA SER A 25 -5.94 18.95 5.83
C SER A 25 -4.70 19.00 6.72
N LYS A 26 -4.92 18.92 8.05
CA LYS A 26 -3.83 18.94 9.03
C LYS A 26 -3.18 17.56 9.21
N ASP A 27 -3.96 16.51 9.05
CA ASP A 27 -3.54 15.13 9.26
C ASP A 27 -3.80 14.35 7.98
N TYR A 28 -2.80 13.64 7.47
CA TYR A 28 -2.95 12.88 6.23
C TYR A 28 -1.91 11.77 6.06
N VAL A 29 -2.24 10.85 5.18
CA VAL A 29 -1.32 9.84 4.62
C VAL A 29 -1.60 9.63 3.14
N LEU A 30 -0.53 9.55 2.35
CA LEU A 30 -0.52 9.02 1.00
C LEU A 30 0.27 7.71 1.00
N PHE A 31 -0.41 6.61 0.74
CA PHE A 31 0.15 5.27 0.73
C PHE A 31 0.10 4.65 -0.65
N ASP A 32 1.23 4.21 -1.16
CA ASP A 32 1.34 3.43 -2.39
C ASP A 32 1.03 1.96 -2.10
N THR A 33 -0.09 1.46 -2.66
CA THR A 33 -0.49 0.06 -2.48
C THR A 33 0.26 -0.89 -3.39
N THR A 34 0.92 -0.40 -4.43
CA THR A 34 1.74 -1.19 -5.36
C THR A 34 3.07 -1.55 -4.72
N ASP A 35 3.76 -0.56 -4.16
CA ASP A 35 5.07 -0.74 -3.51
C ASP A 35 4.97 -0.91 -1.99
N GLN A 36 3.75 -0.86 -1.42
CA GLN A 36 3.49 -1.03 0.01
C GLN A 36 4.27 -0.05 0.91
N LYS A 37 4.38 1.21 0.47
CA LYS A 37 5.13 2.26 1.17
C LYS A 37 4.32 3.54 1.37
N ILE A 38 4.62 4.27 2.44
CA ILE A 38 4.11 5.63 2.65
C ILE A 38 4.96 6.58 1.80
N ILE A 39 4.28 7.44 1.03
CA ILE A 39 4.93 8.48 0.21
C ILE A 39 4.97 9.80 0.97
N TYR A 40 3.84 10.19 1.57
CA TYR A 40 3.71 11.39 2.41
C TYR A 40 2.85 11.10 3.63
N GLU A 41 3.21 11.71 4.74
CA GLU A 41 2.43 11.61 5.97
C GLU A 41 2.56 12.87 6.83
N LYS A 42 1.52 13.17 7.59
CA LYS A 42 1.53 14.23 8.58
C LYS A 42 0.62 13.86 9.74
N ASN A 43 1.11 14.02 10.98
CA ASN A 43 0.39 13.74 12.22
C ASN A 43 -0.23 12.33 12.27
N ILE A 44 0.41 11.35 11.64
CA ILE A 44 -0.17 10.02 11.35
C ILE A 44 -0.58 9.24 12.62
N ASN A 45 0.07 9.50 13.76
CA ASN A 45 -0.14 8.81 15.03
C ASN A 45 -0.94 9.63 16.05
N GLU A 46 -1.34 10.85 15.73
CA GLU A 46 -2.14 11.68 16.62
C GLU A 46 -3.61 11.23 16.60
N ARG A 47 -4.23 11.24 17.78
CA ARG A 47 -5.66 10.92 17.89
C ARG A 47 -6.49 12.05 17.32
N THR A 48 -7.41 11.70 16.47
CA THR A 48 -8.30 12.64 15.78
C THR A 48 -9.74 12.11 15.74
N ASN A 49 -10.70 13.03 15.66
CA ASN A 49 -12.06 12.68 15.30
C ASN A 49 -12.11 12.34 13.81
N ILE A 50 -12.90 11.37 13.44
CA ILE A 50 -12.86 10.76 12.10
C ILE A 50 -14.17 10.87 11.33
N ALA A 51 -15.16 11.50 11.94
CA ALA A 51 -16.48 11.67 11.35
C ALA A 51 -16.98 10.37 10.68
N SER A 52 -17.65 10.49 9.56
CA SER A 52 -18.23 9.35 8.83
C SER A 52 -17.21 8.38 8.18
N LEU A 53 -15.89 8.55 8.36
CA LEU A 53 -14.94 7.49 8.04
C LEU A 53 -15.15 6.26 8.94
N THR A 54 -15.76 6.44 10.12
CA THR A 54 -16.28 5.38 11.01
C THR A 54 -17.12 4.35 10.25
N LYS A 55 -17.90 4.78 9.24
CA LYS A 55 -18.78 3.88 8.48
C LYS A 55 -18.04 2.84 7.66
N ILE A 56 -16.73 3.02 7.43
CA ILE A 56 -15.87 1.98 6.84
C ILE A 56 -15.79 0.80 7.81
N MET A 57 -15.49 1.06 9.10
CA MET A 57 -15.46 0.02 10.13
C MET A 57 -16.84 -0.63 10.31
N THR A 58 -17.91 0.17 10.37
CA THR A 58 -19.27 -0.34 10.45
C THR A 58 -19.59 -1.29 9.30
N THR A 59 -19.27 -0.88 8.06
CA THR A 59 -19.58 -1.66 6.86
C THR A 59 -18.77 -2.94 6.79
N ILE A 60 -17.46 -2.91 7.05
CA ILE A 60 -16.66 -4.13 7.01
C ILE A 60 -17.00 -5.09 8.15
N THR A 61 -17.32 -4.57 9.34
CA THR A 61 -17.83 -5.39 10.45
C THR A 61 -19.15 -6.07 10.08
N ALA A 62 -20.05 -5.35 9.41
CA ALA A 62 -21.30 -5.92 8.92
C ALA A 62 -21.07 -7.03 7.89
N ILE A 63 -20.19 -6.79 6.90
CA ILE A 63 -19.85 -7.77 5.86
C ILE A 63 -19.33 -9.07 6.49
N GLU A 64 -18.47 -9.01 7.51
CA GLU A 64 -17.94 -10.21 8.18
C GLU A 64 -19.00 -11.00 8.97
N LYS A 65 -20.12 -10.37 9.29
CA LYS A 65 -21.24 -11.02 10.03
C LYS A 65 -22.34 -11.52 9.11
N ILE A 66 -22.46 -11.00 7.90
CA ILE A 66 -23.52 -11.34 6.96
C ILE A 66 -23.21 -12.68 6.28
N SER A 67 -24.12 -13.65 6.41
CA SER A 67 -23.99 -14.95 5.75
C SER A 67 -24.46 -14.92 4.29
N ASN A 68 -25.51 -14.12 3.99
CA ASN A 68 -26.05 -13.96 2.65
C ASN A 68 -26.47 -12.50 2.41
N LEU A 69 -25.87 -11.86 1.43
CA LEU A 69 -26.10 -10.45 1.10
C LEU A 69 -27.54 -10.16 0.62
N GLU A 70 -28.24 -11.16 0.11
CA GLU A 70 -29.61 -11.00 -0.42
C GLU A 70 -30.69 -11.22 0.64
N ASP A 71 -30.33 -11.62 1.89
CA ASP A 71 -31.29 -11.74 2.98
C ASP A 71 -31.92 -10.37 3.29
N LYS A 72 -33.24 -10.40 3.56
CA LYS A 72 -34.03 -9.18 3.70
C LYS A 72 -34.15 -8.75 5.14
N VAL A 73 -34.04 -7.44 5.33
CA VAL A 73 -34.24 -6.73 6.59
C VAL A 73 -35.45 -5.82 6.43
N THR A 74 -36.43 -5.94 7.30
CA THR A 74 -37.54 -4.98 7.41
C THR A 74 -37.13 -3.85 8.36
N ILE A 75 -37.13 -2.60 7.84
CA ILE A 75 -36.78 -1.44 8.63
C ILE A 75 -37.86 -1.16 9.69
N THR A 76 -37.43 -1.15 10.95
CA THR A 76 -38.31 -0.89 12.08
C THR A 76 -38.18 0.54 12.61
N GLU A 77 -39.12 1.00 13.39
CA GLU A 77 -39.08 2.30 14.08
C GLU A 77 -37.84 2.39 14.99
N GLU A 78 -37.49 1.31 15.70
CA GLU A 78 -36.35 1.24 16.59
C GLU A 78 -35.04 1.45 15.85
N MET A 79 -34.88 0.91 14.63
CA MET A 79 -33.70 1.08 13.79
C MET A 79 -33.50 2.54 13.35
N LEU A 80 -34.55 3.32 13.25
CA LEU A 80 -34.49 4.72 12.84
C LEU A 80 -34.57 5.68 14.05
N SER A 81 -34.75 5.15 15.26
CA SER A 81 -34.77 5.96 16.48
C SER A 81 -33.39 6.52 16.81
N ASN A 82 -33.37 7.64 17.56
CA ASN A 82 -32.13 8.24 18.07
C ASN A 82 -31.07 8.64 17.01
N ILE A 83 -31.47 8.77 15.75
CA ILE A 83 -30.60 9.35 14.71
C ILE A 83 -30.56 10.86 14.92
N LYS A 84 -29.37 11.43 15.08
CA LYS A 84 -29.21 12.88 15.24
C LYS A 84 -29.68 13.63 14.00
N PHE A 85 -30.26 14.80 14.21
CA PHE A 85 -30.82 15.64 13.14
C PHE A 85 -29.83 16.02 12.04
N ASP A 86 -28.56 16.21 12.40
CA ASP A 86 -27.49 16.61 11.50
C ASP A 86 -26.79 15.43 10.79
N ALA A 87 -27.25 14.20 11.03
CA ALA A 87 -26.68 13.03 10.39
C ALA A 87 -27.08 12.93 8.90
N SER A 88 -26.12 12.51 8.06
CA SER A 88 -26.44 12.13 6.68
C SER A 88 -27.30 10.87 6.64
N LEU A 89 -28.33 10.86 5.83
CA LEU A 89 -29.29 9.77 5.71
C LEU A 89 -29.32 9.19 4.29
N ALA A 90 -29.52 7.90 4.16
CA ALA A 90 -29.96 7.25 2.95
C ALA A 90 -31.45 7.50 2.66
N GLY A 91 -32.23 7.84 3.72
CA GLY A 91 -33.64 8.14 3.71
C GLY A 91 -34.51 6.90 3.67
N LEU A 92 -34.14 5.92 4.50
CA LEU A 92 -34.92 4.72 4.75
C LEU A 92 -36.18 5.07 5.53
N LYS A 93 -37.24 4.28 5.34
CA LYS A 93 -38.54 4.46 6.01
C LYS A 93 -38.91 3.19 6.76
N VAL A 94 -39.66 3.35 7.85
CA VAL A 94 -40.27 2.23 8.54
C VAL A 94 -41.13 1.44 7.56
N GLY A 95 -40.97 0.10 7.57
CA GLY A 95 -41.65 -0.81 6.64
C GLY A 95 -40.89 -1.07 5.33
N ASP A 96 -39.81 -0.34 5.01
CA ASP A 96 -38.94 -0.70 3.87
C ASP A 96 -38.40 -2.12 4.05
N ILE A 97 -38.41 -2.92 2.99
CA ILE A 97 -37.82 -4.26 2.94
C ILE A 97 -36.61 -4.20 2.03
N LEU A 98 -35.40 -4.27 2.62
CA LEU A 98 -34.14 -4.08 1.94
C LEU A 98 -33.23 -5.29 2.16
N SER A 99 -32.36 -5.61 1.19
CA SER A 99 -31.33 -6.61 1.40
C SER A 99 -30.17 -6.05 2.26
N TYR A 100 -29.37 -6.94 2.86
CA TYR A 100 -28.13 -6.50 3.48
C TYR A 100 -27.23 -5.76 2.48
N LYS A 101 -27.19 -6.20 1.23
CA LYS A 101 -26.50 -5.52 0.15
C LYS A 101 -26.96 -4.06 -0.02
N ASP A 102 -28.29 -3.84 -0.03
CA ASP A 102 -28.85 -2.48 -0.08
C ASP A 102 -28.36 -1.63 1.10
N LEU A 103 -28.41 -2.18 2.32
CA LEU A 103 -27.97 -1.46 3.53
C LEU A 103 -26.48 -1.12 3.51
N LEU A 104 -25.63 -2.02 2.99
CA LEU A 104 -24.20 -1.76 2.84
C LEU A 104 -23.94 -0.60 1.85
N TYR A 105 -24.60 -0.59 0.69
CA TYR A 105 -24.52 0.52 -0.25
C TYR A 105 -25.06 1.82 0.35
N ALA A 106 -26.18 1.76 1.05
CA ALA A 106 -26.80 2.90 1.71
C ALA A 106 -25.92 3.47 2.85
N SER A 107 -25.09 2.65 3.49
CA SER A 107 -24.16 3.11 4.54
C SER A 107 -22.96 3.87 3.97
N ILE A 108 -22.40 3.42 2.84
CA ILE A 108 -21.17 4.01 2.26
C ILE A 108 -21.49 5.16 1.33
N LEU A 109 -22.36 4.97 0.32
CA LEU A 109 -22.54 5.96 -0.76
C LEU A 109 -23.08 7.28 -0.24
N PRO A 110 -24.33 7.37 0.30
CA PRO A 110 -24.87 8.62 0.83
C PRO A 110 -24.40 8.90 2.26
N SER A 111 -23.55 8.03 2.84
CA SER A 111 -23.15 8.11 4.24
C SER A 111 -24.34 7.93 5.23
N GLY A 112 -25.28 7.02 4.92
CA GLY A 112 -26.53 6.85 5.64
C GLY A 112 -26.36 6.39 7.09
N ALA A 113 -26.70 7.23 8.07
CA ALA A 113 -26.72 6.87 9.47
C ALA A 113 -27.88 5.89 9.78
N ASP A 114 -28.99 6.05 9.09
CA ASP A 114 -30.14 5.14 9.12
C ASP A 114 -29.75 3.71 8.67
N ALA A 115 -28.98 3.58 7.60
CA ALA A 115 -28.50 2.30 7.12
C ALA A 115 -27.49 1.65 8.09
N THR A 116 -26.59 2.44 8.69
CA THR A 116 -25.62 1.90 9.67
C THR A 116 -26.31 1.43 10.96
N GLN A 117 -27.35 2.13 11.41
CA GLN A 117 -28.14 1.66 12.55
C GLN A 117 -28.94 0.40 12.19
N ALA A 118 -29.57 0.35 11.01
CA ALA A 118 -30.29 -0.85 10.56
C ALA A 118 -29.36 -2.08 10.51
N LEU A 119 -28.13 -1.94 9.99
CA LEU A 119 -27.13 -3.00 10.04
C LEU A 119 -26.80 -3.44 11.48
N ALA A 120 -26.58 -2.48 12.39
CA ALA A 120 -26.24 -2.79 13.76
C ALA A 120 -27.36 -3.54 14.51
N TYR A 121 -28.59 -3.08 14.35
CA TYR A 121 -29.75 -3.74 14.97
C TYR A 121 -29.99 -5.13 14.38
N SER A 122 -29.99 -5.26 13.06
CA SER A 122 -30.30 -6.55 12.42
C SER A 122 -29.23 -7.63 12.67
N LEU A 123 -27.95 -7.24 12.79
CA LEU A 123 -26.83 -8.19 12.94
C LEU A 123 -26.43 -8.47 14.39
N SER A 124 -26.70 -7.55 15.33
CA SER A 124 -26.27 -7.69 16.71
C SER A 124 -27.40 -7.39 17.75
N GLY A 125 -28.59 -7.06 17.25
CA GLY A 125 -29.77 -6.77 18.09
C GLY A 125 -29.81 -5.35 18.66
N ASN A 126 -28.69 -4.64 18.76
CA ASN A 126 -28.60 -3.22 19.12
C ASN A 126 -27.23 -2.62 18.79
N VAL A 127 -27.17 -1.27 18.81
CA VAL A 127 -25.95 -0.52 18.51
C VAL A 127 -24.80 -0.83 19.49
N PRO A 128 -24.97 -0.87 20.83
CA PRO A 128 -23.87 -1.15 21.75
C PRO A 128 -23.19 -2.50 21.53
N LYS A 129 -23.92 -3.56 21.20
CA LYS A 129 -23.34 -4.86 20.87
C LYS A 129 -22.56 -4.82 19.56
N PHE A 130 -23.10 -4.14 18.53
CA PHE A 130 -22.42 -3.99 17.26
C PHE A 130 -21.14 -3.15 17.40
N VAL A 131 -21.16 -2.09 18.21
CA VAL A 131 -19.96 -1.30 18.52
C VAL A 131 -18.88 -2.16 19.22
N LYS A 132 -19.27 -3.10 20.08
CA LYS A 132 -18.34 -4.07 20.66
C LYS A 132 -17.70 -4.95 19.57
N ASP A 133 -18.48 -5.38 18.57
CA ASP A 133 -17.98 -6.15 17.44
C ASP A 133 -17.00 -5.31 16.61
N MET A 134 -17.30 -4.02 16.33
CA MET A 134 -16.40 -3.09 15.66
C MET A 134 -15.05 -2.95 16.39
N ASN A 135 -15.06 -2.75 17.71
CA ASN A 135 -13.83 -2.63 18.50
C ASN A 135 -13.07 -3.97 18.59
N THR A 136 -13.76 -5.10 18.56
CA THR A 136 -13.13 -6.41 18.49
C THR A 136 -12.41 -6.60 17.16
N LEU A 137 -13.06 -6.23 16.04
CA LEU A 137 -12.43 -6.26 14.72
C LEU A 137 -11.26 -5.28 14.63
N ALA A 138 -11.42 -4.05 15.14
CA ALA A 138 -10.35 -3.06 15.17
C ALA A 138 -9.08 -3.59 15.84
N LYS A 139 -9.21 -4.21 17.01
CA LYS A 139 -8.09 -4.86 17.72
C LYS A 139 -7.49 -6.01 16.90
N LYS A 140 -8.33 -6.86 16.32
CA LYS A 140 -7.92 -8.01 15.50
C LYS A 140 -7.05 -7.60 14.31
N ILE A 141 -7.37 -6.47 13.66
CA ILE A 141 -6.65 -5.97 12.50
C ILE A 141 -5.48 -5.04 12.83
N GLY A 142 -5.22 -4.77 14.12
CA GLY A 142 -4.07 -4.00 14.58
C GLY A 142 -4.30 -2.50 14.81
N MET A 143 -5.56 -2.03 14.88
CA MET A 143 -5.89 -0.64 15.23
C MET A 143 -5.77 -0.42 16.73
N SER A 144 -4.56 -0.16 17.21
CA SER A 144 -4.27 -0.06 18.65
C SER A 144 -4.61 1.31 19.26
N ASN A 145 -4.77 2.34 18.43
CA ASN A 145 -5.04 3.72 18.86
C ASN A 145 -6.42 4.22 18.43
N SER A 146 -7.39 3.31 18.35
CA SER A 146 -8.76 3.62 17.94
C SER A 146 -9.77 3.11 18.96
N ASN A 147 -10.86 3.87 19.11
CA ASN A 147 -12.01 3.44 19.89
C ASN A 147 -13.30 3.92 19.23
N PHE A 148 -14.20 3.00 18.93
CA PHE A 148 -15.51 3.29 18.38
C PHE A 148 -16.55 3.30 19.52
N VAL A 149 -17.45 4.30 19.51
CA VAL A 149 -18.53 4.44 20.48
C VAL A 149 -19.90 4.44 19.80
N ASN A 150 -19.93 4.71 18.49
CA ASN A 150 -21.13 4.66 17.67
C ASN A 150 -20.83 4.10 16.28
N VAL A 151 -21.85 3.84 15.49
CA VAL A 151 -21.76 3.28 14.13
C VAL A 151 -21.76 4.34 13.03
N THR A 152 -21.86 5.61 13.37
CA THR A 152 -22.09 6.72 12.42
C THR A 152 -20.90 7.66 12.26
N GLY A 153 -20.09 7.82 13.32
CA GLY A 153 -18.97 8.76 13.40
C GLY A 153 -19.36 10.17 13.85
N LEU A 154 -20.53 10.33 14.45
CA LEU A 154 -20.90 11.60 15.08
C LEU A 154 -20.08 11.82 16.36
N ASP A 155 -19.76 13.08 16.62
CA ASP A 155 -18.93 13.48 17.76
C ASP A 155 -19.53 13.03 19.08
N ILE A 156 -18.75 12.28 19.83
CA ILE A 156 -19.00 11.86 21.20
C ILE A 156 -17.65 11.55 21.87
N ASP A 157 -17.58 11.74 23.17
CA ASP A 157 -16.37 11.47 23.95
C ASP A 157 -15.87 10.04 23.73
N ASN A 158 -14.57 9.90 23.65
CA ASN A 158 -13.89 8.63 23.42
C ASN A 158 -14.15 7.95 22.06
N HIS A 159 -14.71 8.68 21.06
CA HIS A 159 -14.81 8.20 19.69
C HIS A 159 -13.67 8.82 18.87
N TYR A 160 -12.61 8.06 18.61
CA TYR A 160 -11.40 8.55 17.96
C TYR A 160 -10.67 7.44 17.17
N SER A 161 -9.78 7.87 16.29
CA SER A 161 -8.77 7.03 15.62
C SER A 161 -7.49 7.82 15.40
N THR A 162 -6.54 7.23 14.67
CA THR A 162 -5.37 7.89 14.11
C THR A 162 -5.36 7.68 12.59
N ILE A 163 -4.63 8.49 11.84
CA ILE A 163 -4.47 8.30 10.39
C ILE A 163 -3.83 6.93 10.09
N SER A 164 -2.89 6.48 10.92
CA SER A 164 -2.26 5.16 10.83
C SER A 164 -3.26 4.02 10.97
N ASP A 165 -4.14 4.11 11.96
CA ASP A 165 -5.18 3.10 12.17
C ASP A 165 -6.26 3.15 11.08
N LEU A 166 -6.61 4.35 10.57
CA LEU A 166 -7.50 4.50 9.41
C LEU A 166 -6.91 3.87 8.15
N LEU A 167 -5.59 4.01 7.93
CA LEU A 167 -4.90 3.34 6.83
C LEU A 167 -4.98 1.82 6.99
N THR A 168 -4.73 1.31 8.19
CA THR A 168 -4.85 -0.12 8.52
C THR A 168 -6.27 -0.63 8.25
N MET A 169 -7.28 0.10 8.70
CA MET A 169 -8.70 -0.22 8.49
C MET A 169 -9.05 -0.26 7.00
N LEU A 170 -8.67 0.78 6.25
CA LEU A 170 -9.04 0.86 4.83
C LEU A 170 -8.32 -0.19 4.00
N ARG A 171 -7.05 -0.46 4.26
CA ARG A 171 -6.30 -1.55 3.60
C ARG A 171 -6.96 -2.90 3.85
N TYR A 172 -7.35 -3.18 5.10
CA TYR A 172 -8.08 -4.39 5.44
C TYR A 172 -9.41 -4.49 4.70
N ALA A 173 -10.21 -3.43 4.73
CA ALA A 173 -11.51 -3.40 4.08
C ALA A 173 -11.42 -3.56 2.56
N LEU A 174 -10.45 -2.92 1.91
CA LEU A 174 -10.24 -3.01 0.45
C LEU A 174 -9.81 -4.40 -0.03
N ASN A 175 -9.25 -5.25 0.84
CA ASN A 175 -8.97 -6.65 0.53
C ASN A 175 -10.24 -7.52 0.46
N ASN A 176 -11.37 -7.03 0.99
CA ASN A 176 -12.66 -7.70 0.84
C ASN A 176 -13.33 -7.26 -0.46
N GLU A 177 -13.62 -8.19 -1.35
CA GLU A 177 -14.16 -7.92 -2.69
C GLU A 177 -15.53 -7.21 -2.65
N THR A 178 -16.40 -7.59 -1.70
CA THR A 178 -17.71 -6.95 -1.49
C THR A 178 -17.53 -5.49 -1.08
N PHE A 179 -16.66 -5.22 -0.10
CA PHE A 179 -16.38 -3.85 0.33
C PHE A 179 -15.77 -3.03 -0.80
N TYR A 180 -14.76 -3.57 -1.49
CA TYR A 180 -14.10 -2.88 -2.61
C TYR A 180 -15.10 -2.50 -3.70
N THR A 181 -16.02 -3.40 -4.04
CA THR A 181 -17.07 -3.14 -5.05
C THR A 181 -18.00 -2.01 -4.61
N ILE A 182 -18.45 -2.01 -3.35
CA ILE A 182 -19.29 -0.94 -2.80
C ILE A 182 -18.52 0.39 -2.77
N TYR A 183 -17.28 0.38 -2.31
CA TYR A 183 -16.46 1.58 -2.11
C TYR A 183 -16.16 2.34 -3.41
N LYS A 184 -16.01 1.63 -4.54
CA LYS A 184 -15.79 2.24 -5.87
C LYS A 184 -17.08 2.65 -6.59
N THR A 185 -18.26 2.21 -6.10
CA THR A 185 -19.54 2.50 -6.76
C THR A 185 -19.90 3.97 -6.59
N LYS A 186 -20.38 4.60 -7.67
CA LYS A 186 -20.78 6.02 -7.68
C LYS A 186 -22.28 6.21 -7.42
N GLU A 187 -23.10 5.25 -7.86
CA GLU A 187 -24.54 5.23 -7.65
C GLU A 187 -25.05 3.80 -7.56
N TYR A 188 -26.14 3.60 -6.82
CA TYR A 188 -26.78 2.30 -6.66
C TYR A 188 -28.28 2.47 -6.38
N THR A 189 -29.13 1.67 -7.02
CA THR A 189 -30.59 1.67 -6.78
C THR A 189 -30.95 0.55 -5.80
N LEU A 190 -31.48 0.96 -4.64
CA LEU A 190 -31.94 0.06 -3.59
C LEU A 190 -33.18 -0.72 -4.04
N SER A 191 -33.49 -1.85 -3.39
CA SER A 191 -34.66 -2.70 -3.69
C SER A 191 -36.01 -1.95 -3.55
N ASN A 192 -36.05 -0.87 -2.75
CA ASN A 192 -37.25 0.01 -2.63
C ASN A 192 -37.36 1.05 -3.78
N GLY A 193 -36.51 0.99 -4.81
CA GLY A 193 -36.51 1.88 -5.97
C GLY A 193 -35.76 3.20 -5.76
N LYS A 194 -35.22 3.48 -4.57
CA LYS A 194 -34.47 4.70 -4.30
C LYS A 194 -33.03 4.60 -4.79
N THR A 195 -32.58 5.58 -5.57
CA THR A 195 -31.14 5.64 -5.97
C THR A 195 -30.34 6.46 -4.97
N VAL A 196 -29.22 5.90 -4.52
CA VAL A 196 -28.24 6.52 -3.62
C VAL A 196 -26.94 6.80 -4.37
N TYR A 197 -26.27 7.89 -4.04
CA TYR A 197 -25.07 8.38 -4.73
C TYR A 197 -23.92 8.53 -3.75
N ALA A 198 -22.71 8.23 -4.21
CA ALA A 198 -21.50 8.55 -3.47
C ALA A 198 -21.43 10.07 -3.21
N THR A 199 -21.02 10.45 -1.99
CA THR A 199 -20.98 11.86 -1.57
C THR A 199 -20.12 12.73 -2.48
N VAL A 200 -18.98 12.21 -2.98
CA VAL A 200 -18.11 12.92 -3.94
C VAL A 200 -18.83 13.25 -5.25
N SER A 201 -19.77 12.39 -5.71
CA SER A 201 -20.54 12.63 -6.94
C SER A 201 -21.51 13.82 -6.81
N LYS A 202 -22.01 14.08 -5.60
CA LYS A 202 -22.84 15.26 -5.31
C LYS A 202 -22.00 16.54 -5.39
N TYR A 203 -20.79 16.54 -4.82
CA TYR A 203 -19.89 17.69 -4.80
C TYR A 203 -19.34 18.01 -6.19
N ASN A 204 -19.10 16.99 -7.04
CA ASN A 204 -18.75 17.21 -8.44
C ASN A 204 -19.74 18.14 -9.14
N LYS A 205 -21.04 17.83 -9.04
CA LYS A 205 -22.11 18.67 -9.66
C LYS A 205 -22.17 20.08 -9.10
N LEU A 206 -21.91 20.26 -7.80
CA LEU A 206 -21.97 21.56 -7.13
C LEU A 206 -20.78 22.47 -7.44
N MET A 207 -19.58 21.90 -7.64
CA MET A 207 -18.33 22.65 -7.73
C MET A 207 -17.63 22.55 -9.09
N ASN A 208 -18.20 21.81 -10.03
CA ASN A 208 -17.60 21.54 -11.35
C ASN A 208 -16.15 21.00 -11.24
N LEU A 209 -15.92 20.05 -10.30
CA LEU A 209 -14.63 19.41 -10.09
C LEU A 209 -14.57 18.07 -10.85
N ASP A 210 -13.50 17.81 -11.56
CA ASP A 210 -13.30 16.50 -12.19
C ASP A 210 -12.86 15.45 -11.16
N ILE A 211 -13.80 14.57 -10.79
CA ILE A 211 -13.55 13.45 -9.87
C ILE A 211 -13.33 12.11 -10.57
N SER A 212 -13.19 12.11 -11.90
CA SER A 212 -13.07 10.87 -12.70
C SER A 212 -11.91 9.97 -12.24
N ARG A 213 -10.84 10.60 -11.74
CA ARG A 213 -9.64 9.92 -11.24
C ARG A 213 -9.81 9.30 -9.84
N ILE A 214 -10.85 9.67 -9.08
CA ILE A 214 -11.16 9.08 -7.78
C ILE A 214 -11.92 7.78 -8.01
N ILE A 215 -11.25 6.63 -7.85
CA ILE A 215 -11.84 5.31 -8.09
C ILE A 215 -12.91 5.01 -7.05
N GLY A 216 -12.60 5.19 -5.78
CA GLY A 216 -13.50 5.00 -4.65
C GLY A 216 -13.20 5.97 -3.53
N SER A 217 -14.22 6.28 -2.71
CA SER A 217 -14.02 7.22 -1.61
C SER A 217 -15.10 7.15 -0.54
N LYS A 218 -14.76 7.65 0.65
CA LYS A 218 -15.68 7.97 1.73
C LYS A 218 -15.34 9.33 2.30
N THR A 219 -16.33 10.23 2.42
CA THR A 219 -16.17 11.54 3.04
C THR A 219 -16.79 11.57 4.43
N GLY A 220 -16.33 12.50 5.24
CA GLY A 220 -16.89 12.79 6.56
C GLY A 220 -16.81 14.28 6.90
N TYR A 221 -17.67 14.73 7.76
CA TYR A 221 -17.61 16.04 8.40
C TYR A 221 -18.31 15.99 9.76
N THR A 222 -17.66 16.54 10.74
CA THR A 222 -18.23 17.02 12.01
C THR A 222 -17.47 18.25 12.45
N ASN A 223 -17.98 19.01 13.41
CA ASN A 223 -17.30 20.21 13.88
C ASN A 223 -15.91 19.90 14.47
N ASN A 224 -15.75 18.77 15.15
CA ASN A 224 -14.48 18.39 15.77
C ASN A 224 -13.51 17.72 14.77
N ALA A 225 -14.04 16.98 13.79
CA ALA A 225 -13.20 16.27 12.80
C ALA A 225 -12.78 17.14 11.63
N GLY A 226 -13.43 18.28 11.41
CA GLY A 226 -13.31 19.01 10.16
C GLY A 226 -13.77 18.18 8.96
N LEU A 227 -13.39 18.60 7.76
CA LEU A 227 -13.63 17.82 6.55
C LEU A 227 -12.65 16.66 6.46
N CYS A 228 -13.18 15.46 6.26
CA CYS A 228 -12.41 14.22 6.15
C CYS A 228 -12.66 13.52 4.80
N ILE A 229 -11.66 12.82 4.30
CA ILE A 229 -11.80 11.92 3.14
C ILE A 229 -10.88 10.71 3.28
N SER A 230 -11.36 9.57 2.81
CA SER A 230 -10.51 8.46 2.38
C SER A 230 -10.82 8.16 0.92
N SER A 231 -9.80 7.83 0.13
CA SER A 231 -9.96 7.57 -1.30
C SER A 231 -8.91 6.61 -1.84
N ILE A 232 -9.22 6.04 -3.00
CA ILE A 232 -8.27 5.32 -3.84
C ILE A 232 -8.23 5.96 -5.23
N PHE A 233 -7.02 6.06 -5.79
CA PHE A 233 -6.80 6.55 -7.15
C PHE A 233 -5.58 5.87 -7.77
N GLU A 234 -5.35 6.09 -9.07
CA GLU A 234 -4.17 5.61 -9.78
C GLU A 234 -3.41 6.78 -10.42
N SER A 235 -2.07 6.70 -10.38
CA SER A 235 -1.17 7.65 -11.03
C SER A 235 0.06 6.89 -11.53
N ASN A 236 0.39 7.09 -12.82
CA ASN A 236 1.59 6.54 -13.47
C ASN A 236 1.82 5.04 -13.24
N GLY A 237 0.71 4.25 -13.23
CA GLY A 237 0.73 2.79 -13.05
C GLY A 237 0.74 2.31 -11.60
N HIS A 238 0.77 3.21 -10.63
CA HIS A 238 0.67 2.91 -9.21
C HIS A 238 -0.72 3.23 -8.67
N ARG A 239 -1.16 2.44 -7.67
CA ARG A 239 -2.43 2.67 -6.98
C ARG A 239 -2.17 3.19 -5.58
N PHE A 240 -2.89 4.23 -5.21
CA PHE A 240 -2.72 4.95 -3.96
C PHE A 240 -3.97 4.92 -3.09
N ILE A 241 -3.74 4.91 -1.78
CA ILE A 241 -4.71 5.29 -0.76
C ILE A 241 -4.33 6.68 -0.27
N PHE A 242 -5.29 7.61 -0.29
CA PHE A 242 -5.17 8.90 0.38
C PHE A 242 -6.22 9.01 1.47
N ILE A 243 -5.79 9.37 2.68
CA ILE A 243 -6.66 9.60 3.83
C ILE A 243 -6.28 10.95 4.43
N SER A 244 -7.27 11.81 4.69
CA SER A 244 -7.05 13.05 5.39
C SER A 244 -8.20 13.42 6.32
N THR A 245 -7.87 14.18 7.38
CA THR A 245 -8.80 14.71 8.38
C THR A 245 -8.43 16.16 8.73
N ASN A 246 -9.26 16.82 9.50
CA ASN A 246 -9.01 18.18 9.99
C ASN A 246 -8.77 19.24 8.91
N ALA A 247 -9.37 19.11 7.71
CA ALA A 247 -9.46 20.23 6.81
C ALA A 247 -10.56 21.19 7.28
N GLU A 248 -10.30 22.50 7.20
CA GLU A 248 -11.23 23.51 7.64
C GLU A 248 -12.54 23.45 6.86
N PHE A 249 -13.67 23.65 7.56
CA PHE A 249 -14.95 23.79 6.90
C PHE A 249 -15.24 25.27 6.62
N ILE A 250 -15.27 25.64 5.34
CA ILE A 250 -15.77 26.92 4.87
C ILE A 250 -16.89 26.64 3.89
N PHE A 251 -18.06 27.25 4.12
CA PHE A 251 -19.23 27.03 3.28
C PHE A 251 -18.91 27.22 1.77
N GLY A 252 -19.31 26.25 0.97
CA GLY A 252 -19.00 26.22 -0.47
C GLY A 252 -17.61 25.74 -0.84
N ASN A 253 -16.74 25.43 0.15
CA ASN A 253 -15.42 24.86 -0.08
C ASN A 253 -15.31 23.46 0.52
N TYR A 254 -15.04 22.47 -0.33
CA TYR A 254 -14.81 21.07 0.07
C TYR A 254 -13.31 20.79 0.02
N TYR A 255 -12.57 21.32 1.00
CA TYR A 255 -11.12 21.26 1.03
C TYR A 255 -10.56 19.83 1.05
N ASN A 256 -11.23 18.89 1.71
CA ASN A 256 -10.87 17.48 1.67
C ASN A 256 -10.88 16.91 0.22
N LEU A 257 -11.83 17.36 -0.62
CA LEU A 257 -11.88 16.94 -2.02
C LEU A 257 -10.84 17.68 -2.85
N LYS A 258 -10.60 18.97 -2.60
CA LYS A 258 -9.52 19.73 -3.24
C LYS A 258 -8.17 19.09 -2.92
N ASP A 259 -7.92 18.69 -1.67
CA ASP A 259 -6.70 17.98 -1.26
C ASP A 259 -6.53 16.68 -2.06
N ASN A 260 -7.60 15.91 -2.21
CA ASN A 260 -7.55 14.68 -3.00
C ASN A 260 -7.17 14.94 -4.46
N LEU A 261 -7.75 15.96 -5.10
CA LEU A 261 -7.42 16.32 -6.48
C LEU A 261 -6.02 16.92 -6.59
N ASN A 262 -5.59 17.71 -5.61
CA ASN A 262 -4.24 18.27 -5.57
C ASN A 262 -3.19 17.16 -5.47
N ILE A 263 -3.41 16.14 -4.60
CA ILE A 263 -2.48 15.03 -4.45
C ILE A 263 -2.40 14.19 -5.73
N ILE A 264 -3.54 13.93 -6.40
CA ILE A 264 -3.55 13.23 -7.70
C ILE A 264 -2.72 13.99 -8.73
N LYS A 265 -2.98 15.29 -8.89
CA LYS A 265 -2.25 16.17 -9.81
C LYS A 265 -0.76 16.21 -9.47
N PHE A 266 -0.44 16.33 -8.19
CA PHE A 266 0.94 16.36 -7.71
C PHE A 266 1.68 15.06 -8.07
N MET A 267 1.07 13.90 -7.84
CA MET A 267 1.67 12.61 -8.19
C MET A 267 1.84 12.43 -9.71
N ASP A 268 0.84 12.82 -10.50
CA ASP A 268 0.91 12.76 -11.97
C ASP A 268 2.07 13.61 -12.54
N GLN A 269 2.35 14.76 -11.93
CA GLN A 269 3.36 15.70 -12.41
C GLN A 269 4.77 15.42 -11.89
N ASN A 270 4.89 14.91 -10.68
CA ASN A 270 6.17 14.88 -9.96
C ASN A 270 6.75 13.47 -9.75
N TYR A 271 6.00 12.40 -10.01
CA TYR A 271 6.46 11.04 -9.80
C TYR A 271 6.32 10.18 -11.04
N ASN A 272 7.27 9.27 -11.26
CA ASN A 272 7.20 8.30 -12.34
C ASN A 272 8.04 7.05 -12.02
N ASN A 273 7.84 5.98 -12.80
CA ASN A 273 8.73 4.82 -12.78
C ASN A 273 10.08 5.19 -13.42
N GLN A 274 11.12 5.29 -12.59
CA GLN A 274 12.48 5.62 -13.00
C GLN A 274 13.28 4.34 -13.22
N ILE A 275 13.97 4.23 -14.37
CA ILE A 275 14.88 3.10 -14.63
C ILE A 275 16.19 3.37 -13.89
N LEU A 276 16.46 2.60 -12.83
CA LEU A 276 17.68 2.72 -12.02
C LEU A 276 18.82 1.88 -12.58
N VAL A 277 18.53 0.69 -13.13
CA VAL A 277 19.48 -0.19 -13.80
C VAL A 277 18.85 -0.72 -15.07
N LYS A 278 19.55 -0.59 -16.18
CA LYS A 278 19.05 -1.09 -17.46
C LYS A 278 19.30 -2.60 -17.59
N LYS A 279 18.45 -3.28 -18.35
CA LYS A 279 18.67 -4.68 -18.74
C LYS A 279 20.05 -4.85 -19.34
N ASN A 280 20.77 -5.92 -18.93
CA ASN A 280 22.14 -6.25 -19.30
C ASN A 280 23.22 -5.26 -18.79
N GLU A 281 22.88 -4.27 -17.98
CA GLU A 281 23.87 -3.40 -17.34
C GLU A 281 24.70 -4.21 -16.33
N GLU A 282 26.01 -4.04 -16.37
CA GLU A 282 26.94 -4.71 -15.46
C GLU A 282 26.95 -4.02 -14.11
N VAL A 283 26.49 -4.76 -13.09
CA VAL A 283 26.44 -4.30 -11.70
C VAL A 283 27.73 -4.64 -10.95
N ALA A 284 28.28 -5.82 -11.21
CA ALA A 284 29.51 -6.28 -10.60
C ALA A 284 30.20 -7.32 -11.48
N SER A 285 31.44 -7.61 -11.13
CA SER A 285 32.26 -8.59 -11.82
C SER A 285 33.02 -9.41 -10.78
N ILE A 286 32.90 -10.73 -10.82
CA ILE A 286 33.53 -11.63 -9.85
C ILE A 286 34.43 -12.67 -10.54
N PRO A 287 35.59 -13.00 -9.98
CA PRO A 287 36.49 -14.00 -10.52
C PRO A 287 35.90 -15.40 -10.48
N THR A 288 36.25 -16.21 -11.47
CA THR A 288 35.84 -17.62 -11.49
C THR A 288 37.07 -18.53 -11.34
N TYR A 289 36.84 -19.75 -10.89
CA TYR A 289 37.83 -20.81 -10.80
C TYR A 289 37.28 -22.11 -11.40
N LEU A 290 38.17 -22.94 -11.93
CA LEU A 290 37.81 -24.21 -12.60
C LEU A 290 36.80 -24.03 -13.76
N SER A 291 36.60 -22.82 -14.23
CA SER A 291 35.62 -22.48 -15.25
C SER A 291 36.25 -22.00 -16.53
N ASN A 292 35.52 -22.03 -17.62
CA ASN A 292 35.97 -21.67 -18.97
C ASN A 292 36.23 -20.17 -19.19
N ILE A 293 35.73 -19.31 -18.27
CA ILE A 293 35.96 -17.87 -18.25
C ILE A 293 36.69 -17.46 -16.98
N LYS A 294 37.44 -16.34 -17.03
CA LYS A 294 38.19 -15.84 -15.87
C LYS A 294 37.33 -15.02 -14.93
N THR A 295 36.32 -14.37 -15.47
CA THR A 295 35.46 -13.42 -14.75
C THR A 295 34.02 -13.62 -15.18
N TYR A 296 33.11 -13.63 -14.24
CA TYR A 296 31.67 -13.68 -14.45
C TYR A 296 31.09 -12.28 -14.21
N LYS A 297 30.39 -11.75 -15.22
CA LYS A 297 29.71 -10.46 -15.14
C LYS A 297 28.33 -10.66 -14.55
N ILE A 298 28.05 -9.96 -13.48
CA ILE A 298 26.73 -9.89 -12.87
C ILE A 298 25.99 -8.74 -13.55
N GLN A 299 24.95 -9.07 -14.29
CA GLN A 299 24.14 -8.12 -15.05
C GLN A 299 22.69 -8.20 -14.61
N ALA A 300 21.98 -7.08 -14.67
CA ALA A 300 20.56 -7.05 -14.46
C ALA A 300 19.82 -7.88 -15.53
N THR A 301 18.92 -8.75 -15.12
CA THR A 301 18.16 -9.62 -16.05
C THR A 301 17.08 -8.86 -16.81
N ASP A 302 16.54 -7.80 -16.18
CA ASP A 302 15.55 -6.88 -16.74
C ASP A 302 15.83 -5.44 -16.30
N ASN A 303 15.06 -4.47 -16.83
CA ASN A 303 15.12 -3.12 -16.30
C ASN A 303 14.65 -3.13 -14.84
N ILE A 304 15.49 -2.61 -13.95
CA ILE A 304 15.11 -2.42 -12.54
C ILE A 304 14.57 -1.01 -12.43
N GLN A 305 13.29 -0.93 -12.09
CA GLN A 305 12.53 0.32 -11.99
C GLN A 305 12.05 0.54 -10.58
N GLU A 306 11.95 1.79 -10.19
CA GLU A 306 11.39 2.22 -8.91
C GLU A 306 10.56 3.48 -9.11
N TYR A 307 9.46 3.60 -8.37
CA TYR A 307 8.60 4.76 -8.40
C TYR A 307 9.20 5.86 -7.51
N LEU A 308 9.78 6.86 -8.18
CA LEU A 308 10.53 7.95 -7.55
C LEU A 308 10.10 9.31 -8.09
N PRO A 309 10.41 10.39 -7.36
CA PRO A 309 10.28 11.75 -7.87
C PRO A 309 11.02 11.93 -9.20
N ASN A 310 10.50 12.79 -10.08
CA ASN A 310 11.12 13.05 -11.38
C ASN A 310 12.50 13.73 -11.25
N ASP A 311 12.73 14.46 -10.16
CA ASP A 311 13.96 15.18 -9.81
C ASP A 311 14.83 14.40 -8.81
N TYR A 312 14.62 13.08 -8.65
CA TYR A 312 15.43 12.27 -7.75
C TYR A 312 16.92 12.39 -8.06
N ASN A 313 17.76 12.46 -7.03
CA ASN A 313 19.18 12.56 -7.19
C ASN A 313 19.78 11.20 -7.57
N LYS A 314 20.21 11.05 -8.83
CA LYS A 314 20.81 9.80 -9.34
C LYS A 314 22.09 9.40 -8.61
N ASP A 315 22.86 10.37 -8.10
CA ASP A 315 24.11 10.12 -7.39
C ASP A 315 23.89 9.48 -6.00
N GLU A 316 22.68 9.56 -5.48
CA GLU A 316 22.28 8.89 -4.24
C GLU A 316 21.79 7.45 -4.45
N VAL A 317 21.63 7.02 -5.71
CA VAL A 317 21.30 5.65 -6.05
C VAL A 317 22.57 4.81 -5.98
N LYS A 318 22.61 3.84 -5.07
CA LYS A 318 23.70 2.89 -4.93
C LYS A 318 23.25 1.51 -5.36
N VAL A 319 23.94 0.95 -6.34
CA VAL A 319 23.70 -0.42 -6.81
C VAL A 319 24.90 -1.26 -6.38
N THR A 320 24.66 -2.27 -5.57
CA THR A 320 25.71 -3.12 -5.01
C THR A 320 25.37 -4.59 -5.18
N TYR A 321 26.41 -5.41 -5.29
CA TYR A 321 26.29 -6.85 -5.21
C TYR A 321 26.79 -7.35 -3.86
N GLU A 322 25.98 -8.12 -3.15
CA GLU A 322 26.37 -8.82 -1.94
C GLU A 322 26.25 -10.32 -2.13
N GLY A 323 27.35 -11.05 -1.99
CA GLY A 323 27.33 -12.50 -2.17
C GLY A 323 28.73 -13.11 -2.26
N LYS A 324 28.83 -14.21 -3.00
CA LYS A 324 30.12 -14.89 -3.21
C LYS A 324 31.09 -14.00 -3.96
N ASN A 325 32.29 -13.87 -3.45
CA ASN A 325 33.38 -13.13 -4.08
C ASN A 325 34.17 -13.95 -5.13
N LYS A 326 33.86 -15.25 -5.27
CA LYS A 326 34.46 -16.17 -6.25
C LYS A 326 33.50 -17.33 -6.52
N ILE A 327 33.34 -17.75 -7.79
CA ILE A 327 32.44 -18.82 -8.21
C ILE A 327 33.11 -19.80 -9.17
N SER A 328 32.47 -20.96 -9.38
CA SER A 328 32.90 -21.98 -10.34
C SER A 328 31.72 -22.53 -11.13
N PHE A 329 31.99 -23.43 -12.08
CA PHE A 329 30.94 -24.14 -12.82
C PHE A 329 30.00 -24.95 -11.90
N LEU A 330 30.41 -25.28 -10.66
CA LEU A 330 29.59 -25.99 -9.66
C LEU A 330 28.51 -25.09 -9.04
N ASP A 331 28.57 -23.79 -9.27
CA ASP A 331 27.59 -22.81 -8.82
C ASP A 331 26.44 -22.58 -9.83
N ASN A 332 26.46 -23.25 -10.99
CA ASN A 332 25.36 -23.17 -11.95
C ASN A 332 24.01 -23.51 -11.32
N ASN A 333 22.99 -22.76 -11.69
CA ASN A 333 21.60 -22.83 -11.20
C ASN A 333 21.48 -22.62 -9.68
N LYS A 334 22.48 -21.99 -9.05
CA LYS A 334 22.44 -21.64 -7.64
C LYS A 334 22.45 -20.14 -7.45
N LYS A 335 21.75 -19.69 -6.41
CA LYS A 335 21.87 -18.32 -5.92
C LYS A 335 23.28 -18.11 -5.37
N ILE A 336 23.97 -17.10 -5.88
CA ILE A 336 25.32 -16.72 -5.46
C ILE A 336 25.34 -15.44 -4.62
N GLY A 337 24.29 -14.65 -4.68
CA GLY A 337 24.17 -13.38 -3.98
C GLY A 337 22.91 -12.64 -4.35
N THR A 338 22.92 -11.35 -4.05
CA THR A 338 21.79 -10.44 -4.28
C THR A 338 22.34 -9.10 -4.80
N ILE A 339 21.71 -8.53 -5.83
CA ILE A 339 21.87 -7.12 -6.20
C ILE A 339 20.98 -6.33 -5.28
N LYS A 340 21.55 -5.34 -4.59
CA LYS A 340 20.81 -4.38 -3.76
C LYS A 340 20.83 -3.01 -4.40
N ILE A 341 19.68 -2.41 -4.48
CA ILE A 341 19.49 -1.05 -4.95
C ILE A 341 19.03 -0.22 -3.78
N MET A 342 19.77 0.83 -3.48
CA MET A 342 19.50 1.72 -2.36
C MET A 342 19.37 3.15 -2.87
N TYR A 343 18.49 3.92 -2.23
CA TYR A 343 18.35 5.35 -2.40
C TYR A 343 18.28 6.00 -1.02
N GLN A 344 19.08 7.04 -0.78
CA GLN A 344 19.16 7.71 0.54
C GLN A 344 19.37 6.73 1.71
N ASN A 345 20.22 5.70 1.51
CA ASN A 345 20.51 4.60 2.44
C ASN A 345 19.34 3.64 2.76
N ASN A 346 18.19 3.81 2.13
CA ASN A 346 17.08 2.86 2.22
C ASN A 346 17.18 1.83 1.09
N ILE A 347 16.98 0.56 1.41
CA ILE A 347 16.89 -0.50 0.39
C ILE A 347 15.57 -0.34 -0.35
N LEU A 348 15.64 -0.04 -1.65
CA LEU A 348 14.46 0.04 -2.51
C LEU A 348 14.08 -1.33 -3.05
N LYS A 349 15.09 -2.10 -3.50
CA LYS A 349 14.87 -3.39 -4.16
C LYS A 349 16.04 -4.34 -3.95
N GLU A 350 15.71 -5.63 -3.90
CA GLU A 350 16.69 -6.71 -3.91
C GLU A 350 16.38 -7.71 -5.03
N GLU A 351 17.39 -8.12 -5.81
CA GLU A 351 17.26 -9.10 -6.88
C GLU A 351 18.26 -10.25 -6.68
N ASN A 352 17.77 -11.48 -6.71
CA ASN A 352 18.63 -12.66 -6.54
C ASN A 352 19.47 -12.90 -7.78
N VAL A 353 20.78 -13.10 -7.59
CA VAL A 353 21.71 -13.44 -8.65
C VAL A 353 21.87 -14.95 -8.71
N ILE A 354 21.44 -15.53 -9.82
CA ILE A 354 21.58 -16.97 -10.12
C ILE A 354 22.60 -17.11 -11.25
N VAL A 355 23.60 -17.97 -11.04
CA VAL A 355 24.61 -18.26 -12.07
C VAL A 355 24.05 -19.21 -13.11
N ASN A 356 24.29 -18.90 -14.37
CA ASN A 356 23.93 -19.78 -15.48
C ASN A 356 25.10 -19.90 -16.47
N ASN A 357 25.19 -21.06 -17.15
CA ASN A 357 26.06 -21.29 -18.30
C ASN A 357 27.58 -21.25 -18.04
N LEU A 358 28.05 -21.37 -16.79
CA LEU A 358 29.47 -21.62 -16.54
C LEU A 358 29.84 -23.06 -16.95
N LYS A 359 30.86 -23.19 -17.80
CA LYS A 359 31.38 -24.50 -18.20
C LYS A 359 32.71 -24.78 -17.49
N ILE A 360 33.02 -26.05 -17.29
CA ILE A 360 34.32 -26.46 -16.74
C ILE A 360 35.45 -26.08 -17.72
N ASN A 361 36.57 -25.66 -17.17
CA ASN A 361 37.76 -25.41 -18.00
C ASN A 361 38.33 -26.72 -18.53
N ILE A 362 38.57 -26.83 -19.84
CA ILE A 362 39.04 -28.06 -20.48
C ILE A 362 40.38 -28.53 -19.91
N PHE A 363 41.31 -27.62 -19.56
CA PHE A 363 42.58 -27.99 -18.92
C PHE A 363 42.38 -28.68 -17.56
N VAL A 364 41.38 -28.29 -16.80
CA VAL A 364 41.04 -28.96 -15.53
C VAL A 364 40.56 -30.38 -15.78
N VAL A 365 39.74 -30.60 -16.81
CA VAL A 365 39.32 -31.95 -17.23
C VAL A 365 40.50 -32.81 -17.58
N ILE A 366 41.46 -32.29 -18.37
CA ILE A 366 42.68 -33.00 -18.77
C ILE A 366 43.52 -33.35 -17.53
N ILE A 367 43.74 -32.44 -16.61
CA ILE A 367 44.49 -32.69 -15.37
C ILE A 367 43.84 -33.78 -14.55
N ILE A 368 42.53 -33.74 -14.37
CA ILE A 368 41.79 -34.77 -13.62
C ILE A 368 41.93 -36.14 -14.30
N ALA A 369 41.82 -36.20 -15.65
CA ALA A 369 41.97 -37.43 -16.40
C ALA A 369 43.39 -38.03 -16.20
N ILE A 370 44.44 -37.19 -16.23
CA ILE A 370 45.79 -37.62 -16.00
C ILE A 370 45.97 -38.17 -14.57
N ILE A 371 45.43 -37.50 -13.56
CA ILE A 371 45.46 -37.94 -12.15
C ILE A 371 44.78 -39.30 -12.00
N ILE A 372 43.60 -39.46 -12.56
CA ILE A 372 42.84 -40.71 -12.56
C ILE A 372 43.68 -41.83 -13.21
N PHE A 373 44.25 -41.56 -14.38
CA PHE A 373 45.07 -42.52 -15.08
C PHE A 373 46.32 -42.97 -14.25
N ILE A 374 47.01 -42.05 -13.60
CA ILE A 374 48.14 -42.38 -12.68
C ILE A 374 47.65 -43.25 -11.48
N ILE A 375 46.49 -42.93 -10.93
CA ILE A 375 45.94 -43.73 -9.81
C ILE A 375 45.62 -45.16 -10.29
N LEU A 376 44.98 -45.29 -11.46
CA LEU A 376 44.69 -46.61 -12.07
C LEU A 376 45.95 -47.42 -12.33
N ILE A 377 47.00 -46.82 -12.87
CA ILE A 377 48.33 -47.50 -13.05
C ILE A 377 48.86 -47.97 -11.69
N ARG A 378 48.78 -47.16 -10.64
CA ARG A 378 49.27 -47.57 -9.29
C ARG A 378 48.46 -48.72 -8.72
N ILE A 379 47.14 -48.71 -8.86
CA ILE A 379 46.26 -49.80 -8.43
C ILE A 379 46.60 -51.08 -9.21
N PHE A 380 46.74 -50.97 -10.54
CA PHE A 380 47.09 -52.09 -11.41
C PHE A 380 48.44 -52.72 -11.01
N LYS A 381 49.48 -51.89 -10.81
CA LYS A 381 50.78 -52.35 -10.33
C LYS A 381 50.74 -53.04 -8.96
N ARG A 382 49.88 -52.59 -8.03
CA ARG A 382 49.68 -53.23 -6.73
C ARG A 382 49.01 -54.59 -6.86
N LEU A 383 47.97 -54.70 -7.68
CA LEU A 383 47.24 -55.96 -7.92
C LEU A 383 48.13 -57.01 -8.61
N PHE A 384 48.97 -56.62 -9.57
CA PHE A 384 49.92 -57.56 -10.19
C PHE A 384 51.09 -57.94 -9.28
N LYS A 385 51.55 -57.04 -8.41
CA LYS A 385 52.62 -57.39 -7.44
C LYS A 385 52.15 -58.36 -6.36
N SER A 386 50.86 -58.42 -6.11
CA SER A 386 50.32 -59.40 -5.16
C SER A 386 50.13 -60.81 -5.74
N LYS A 387 50.06 -60.97 -7.07
CA LYS A 387 49.94 -62.26 -7.75
C LYS A 387 51.28 -62.95 -8.02
N THR A 388 52.42 -62.27 -7.82
CA THR A 388 53.77 -62.84 -8.01
C THR A 388 54.47 -63.27 -6.70
N LYS A 389 53.74 -63.35 -5.61
CA LYS A 389 54.22 -63.83 -4.26
C LYS A 389 53.59 -65.14 -3.82
N TYR A 390 53.16 -65.96 -4.79
CA TYR A 390 52.82 -67.38 -4.51
C TYR A 390 53.59 -68.32 -5.41
#